data_61511e8de84b919eb125b1b721ec93b5
#
_entry.id   61511e8de84b919eb125b1b721ec93b5
#
_cell.length_a   1.000
_cell.length_b   1.000
_cell.length_c   1.000
_cell.angle_alpha   90.00
_cell.angle_beta   90.00
_cell.angle_gamma   90.00
#
_symmetry.space_group_name_H-M   'P 1'
#
loop_
_entity.id
_entity.type
_entity.pdbx_description
1 polymer ?
#
loop_
_entity_poly.entity_id
_entity_poly.type
_entity_poly.pdbx_seq_one_letter_code
_entity_poly.pdbx_strand_id
1 'polypeptide(L)'
;MPGQRWLIVLGAVFSAIGVGMGAIGAHALPDYLASQQSIKSSEAANSLLDTDPTKIDHIKIEKKLGNFEKGVRYQLFHALAIVVIGLSPWSAQRLGLRIAAYWMAAGILLFSGGIYGTVFTTYPTHWIVPFGGLAFIVGWLWIGLTMVFYAEPMHVNELS
;
A
#
# COMPACT_ATOMS: atom_id res chain seq x y z
N MET A 1 -2.59 -26.20 -12.88
CA MET A 1 -3.06 -25.06 -12.08
C MET A 1 -2.21 -23.79 -12.31
N PRO A 2 -2.19 -23.24 -13.54
CA PRO A 2 -1.38 -22.07 -13.86
C PRO A 2 -1.93 -20.75 -13.29
N GLY A 3 -3.25 -20.67 -13.05
CA GLY A 3 -3.90 -19.42 -12.66
C GLY A 3 -3.68 -18.93 -11.21
N GLN A 4 -3.09 -19.76 -10.34
CA GLN A 4 -2.81 -19.41 -8.95
C GLN A 4 -1.39 -18.91 -8.73
N ARG A 5 -0.43 -19.49 -9.47
CA ARG A 5 1.00 -19.16 -9.31
C ARG A 5 1.28 -17.69 -9.57
N TRP A 6 0.59 -17.09 -10.50
CA TRP A 6 0.81 -15.70 -10.84
C TRP A 6 0.38 -14.73 -9.71
N LEU A 7 -0.68 -15.05 -8.93
CA LEU A 7 -1.07 -14.25 -7.76
C LEU A 7 0.01 -14.32 -6.67
N ILE A 8 0.60 -15.51 -6.46
CA ILE A 8 1.71 -15.67 -5.52
C ILE A 8 2.90 -14.82 -5.96
N VAL A 9 3.25 -14.86 -7.26
CA VAL A 9 4.34 -14.07 -7.82
C VAL A 9 4.04 -12.57 -7.69
N LEU A 10 2.82 -12.15 -8.01
CA LEU A 10 2.40 -10.74 -7.90
C LEU A 10 2.52 -10.24 -6.45
N GLY A 11 1.97 -11.00 -5.49
CA GLY A 11 2.05 -10.64 -4.09
C GLY A 11 3.50 -10.64 -3.56
N ALA A 12 4.33 -11.61 -3.98
CA ALA A 12 5.74 -11.67 -3.63
C ALA A 12 6.52 -10.45 -4.17
N VAL A 13 6.27 -10.05 -5.42
CA VAL A 13 6.88 -8.85 -6.02
C VAL A 13 6.47 -7.59 -5.26
N PHE A 14 5.18 -7.42 -4.96
CA PHE A 14 4.73 -6.28 -4.16
C PHE A 14 5.33 -6.28 -2.75
N SER A 15 5.48 -7.47 -2.13
CA SER A 15 6.13 -7.59 -0.82
C SER A 15 7.61 -7.19 -0.88
N ALA A 16 8.35 -7.67 -1.89
CA ALA A 16 9.76 -7.33 -2.08
C ALA A 16 9.95 -5.82 -2.28
N ILE A 17 9.11 -5.19 -3.12
CA ILE A 17 9.10 -3.73 -3.32
C ILE A 17 8.78 -3.04 -1.99
N GLY A 18 7.79 -3.51 -1.23
CA GLY A 18 7.41 -2.93 0.06
C GLY A 18 8.54 -2.98 1.09
N VAL A 19 9.27 -4.08 1.18
CA VAL A 19 10.47 -4.20 2.04
C VAL A 19 11.56 -3.22 1.59
N GLY A 20 11.82 -3.13 0.29
CA GLY A 20 12.78 -2.17 -0.26
C GLY A 20 12.40 -0.73 0.04
N MET A 21 11.13 -0.36 -0.14
CA MET A 21 10.62 0.97 0.21
C MET A 21 10.71 1.23 1.72
N GLY A 22 10.46 0.22 2.56
CA GLY A 22 10.65 0.31 4.00
C GLY A 22 12.11 0.63 4.37
N ALA A 23 13.08 -0.04 3.74
CA ALA A 23 14.50 0.23 3.94
C ALA A 23 14.88 1.67 3.51
N ILE A 24 14.37 2.13 2.36
CA ILE A 24 14.55 3.52 1.90
C ILE A 24 13.97 4.50 2.92
N GLY A 25 12.75 4.23 3.40
CA GLY A 25 12.07 5.05 4.40
C GLY A 25 12.84 5.20 5.71
N ALA A 26 13.47 4.10 6.16
CA ALA A 26 14.19 4.07 7.41
C ALA A 26 15.59 4.73 7.33
N HIS A 27 16.28 4.62 6.21
CA HIS A 27 17.70 5.00 6.10
C HIS A 27 17.97 6.20 5.20
N ALA A 28 17.38 6.27 4.02
CA ALA A 28 17.71 7.29 3.03
C ALA A 28 16.73 8.47 3.03
N LEU A 29 15.47 8.23 3.37
CA LEU A 29 14.42 9.24 3.24
C LEU A 29 14.59 10.41 4.23
N PRO A 30 14.98 10.21 5.51
CA PRO A 30 15.20 11.32 6.43
C PRO A 30 16.24 12.32 5.91
N ASP A 31 17.39 11.83 5.47
CA ASP A 31 18.48 12.67 4.95
C ASP A 31 18.08 13.38 3.64
N TYR A 32 17.37 12.68 2.76
CA TYR A 32 16.83 13.25 1.53
C TYR A 32 15.86 14.39 1.81
N LEU A 33 14.93 14.24 2.74
CA LEU A 33 13.96 15.28 3.10
C LEU A 33 14.63 16.46 3.78
N ALA A 34 15.62 16.22 4.64
CA ALA A 34 16.40 17.27 5.29
C ALA A 34 17.19 18.11 4.28
N SER A 35 17.83 17.47 3.29
CA SER A 35 18.57 18.18 2.24
C SER A 35 17.66 19.03 1.35
N GLN A 36 16.49 18.52 0.96
CA GLN A 36 15.51 19.26 0.18
C GLN A 36 15.01 20.52 0.91
N GLN A 37 14.98 20.48 2.22
CA GLN A 37 14.45 21.55 3.04
C GLN A 37 15.49 22.65 3.26
N SER A 38 16.76 22.27 3.46
CA SER A 38 17.84 23.25 3.58
C SER A 38 18.01 24.10 2.30
N ILE A 39 17.74 23.53 1.12
CA ILE A 39 17.73 24.25 -0.15
C ILE A 39 16.59 25.28 -0.18
N LYS A 40 15.38 24.88 0.23
CA LYS A 40 14.19 25.75 0.22
C LYS A 40 14.27 26.85 1.26
N SER A 41 14.84 26.58 2.45
CA SER A 41 15.01 27.61 3.48
C SER A 41 16.08 28.64 3.09
N SER A 42 17.11 28.26 2.35
CA SER A 42 18.09 29.18 1.77
C SER A 42 17.45 30.11 0.73
N GLU A 43 16.49 29.62 -0.06
CA GLU A 43 15.72 30.44 -1.00
C GLU A 43 14.71 31.38 -0.30
N ALA A 44 14.11 30.92 0.81
CA ALA A 44 13.08 31.66 1.55
C ALA A 44 13.66 32.67 2.57
N ALA A 45 14.93 32.60 2.93
CA ALA A 45 15.58 33.52 3.87
C ALA A 45 15.58 35.00 3.42
N ASN A 46 15.17 35.26 2.17
CA ASN A 46 14.93 36.61 1.64
C ASN A 46 13.50 37.15 1.91
N SER A 47 12.64 36.39 2.58
CA SER A 47 11.25 36.80 2.85
C SER A 47 11.03 36.83 4.35
N LEU A 48 11.01 38.00 4.91
CA LEU A 48 10.74 38.34 6.32
C LEU A 48 9.32 37.87 6.72
N LEU A 49 9.20 36.84 7.54
CA LEU A 49 8.03 36.59 8.38
C LEU A 49 8.39 35.78 9.63
N ASP A 50 7.96 36.28 10.76
CA ASP A 50 8.23 36.00 12.15
C ASP A 50 7.60 34.68 12.65
N THR A 51 8.04 33.56 12.13
CA THR A 51 7.74 32.24 12.70
C THR A 51 9.01 31.39 12.60
N ASP A 52 9.43 30.79 13.73
CA ASP A 52 10.61 29.94 13.76
C ASP A 52 10.54 28.84 12.65
N PRO A 53 11.24 29.05 11.52
CA PRO A 53 11.09 28.18 10.35
C PRO A 53 11.55 26.74 10.64
N THR A 54 12.48 26.56 11.57
CA THR A 54 13.07 25.25 11.88
C THR A 54 12.06 24.29 12.50
N LYS A 55 11.17 24.76 13.38
CA LYS A 55 10.16 23.95 14.05
C LYS A 55 9.06 23.49 13.09
N ILE A 56 8.61 24.36 12.20
CA ILE A 56 7.58 24.04 11.19
C ILE A 56 8.12 23.01 10.21
N ASP A 57 9.39 23.08 9.90
CA ASP A 57 10.03 22.21 8.93
C ASP A 57 10.23 20.80 9.49
N HIS A 58 10.61 20.64 10.74
CA HIS A 58 10.66 19.31 11.39
C HIS A 58 9.29 18.60 11.39
N ILE A 59 8.21 19.31 11.73
CA ILE A 59 6.85 18.76 11.72
C ILE A 59 6.44 18.27 10.33
N LYS A 60 6.82 18.99 9.26
CA LYS A 60 6.51 18.57 7.88
C LYS A 60 7.28 17.31 7.47
N ILE A 61 8.56 17.19 7.89
CA ILE A 61 9.37 16.00 7.64
C ILE A 61 8.76 14.80 8.35
N GLU A 62 8.48 14.90 9.64
CA GLU A 62 7.86 13.81 10.43
C GLU A 62 6.54 13.35 9.82
N LYS A 63 5.68 14.28 9.39
CA LYS A 63 4.42 13.95 8.72
C LYS A 63 4.63 13.21 7.42
N LYS A 64 5.63 13.58 6.61
CA LYS A 64 5.97 12.88 5.37
C LYS A 64 6.50 11.48 5.65
N LEU A 65 7.39 11.32 6.61
CA LEU A 65 7.92 10.03 7.05
C LEU A 65 6.80 9.12 7.55
N GLY A 66 5.95 9.61 8.45
CA GLY A 66 4.82 8.84 8.97
C GLY A 66 3.81 8.43 7.89
N ASN A 67 3.58 9.26 6.88
CA ASN A 67 2.73 8.89 5.75
C ASN A 67 3.41 7.83 4.87
N PHE A 68 4.72 7.96 4.64
CA PHE A 68 5.49 6.99 3.87
C PHE A 68 5.46 5.59 4.53
N GLU A 69 5.68 5.52 5.85
CA GLU A 69 5.58 4.28 6.63
C GLU A 69 4.18 3.64 6.51
N LYS A 70 3.11 4.46 6.54
CA LYS A 70 1.75 3.97 6.29
C LYS A 70 1.66 3.33 4.90
N GLY A 71 2.21 3.97 3.86
CA GLY A 71 2.26 3.43 2.51
C GLY A 71 2.91 2.06 2.45
N VAL A 72 4.09 1.91 3.07
CA VAL A 72 4.82 0.63 3.17
C VAL A 72 4.01 -0.43 3.90
N ARG A 73 3.43 -0.08 5.05
CA ARG A 73 2.65 -1.01 5.88
C ARG A 73 1.42 -1.53 5.14
N TYR A 74 0.65 -0.66 4.52
CA TYR A 74 -0.53 -1.05 3.74
C TYR A 74 -0.14 -1.90 2.53
N GLN A 75 0.96 -1.58 1.85
CA GLN A 75 1.48 -2.39 0.75
C GLN A 75 1.79 -3.80 1.21
N LEU A 76 2.54 -3.97 2.30
CA LEU A 76 2.95 -5.30 2.81
C LEU A 76 1.73 -6.13 3.24
N PHE A 77 0.77 -5.55 3.97
CA PHE A 77 -0.44 -6.26 4.39
C PHE A 77 -1.25 -6.77 3.21
N HIS A 78 -1.47 -5.94 2.20
CA HIS A 78 -2.30 -6.34 1.06
C HIS A 78 -1.54 -7.22 0.06
N ALA A 79 -0.22 -7.06 -0.06
CA ALA A 79 0.62 -7.97 -0.82
C ALA A 79 0.60 -9.38 -0.21
N LEU A 80 0.69 -9.49 1.14
CA LEU A 80 0.55 -10.76 1.84
C LEU A 80 -0.84 -11.36 1.63
N ALA A 81 -1.90 -10.57 1.68
CA ALA A 81 -3.26 -11.04 1.39
C ALA A 81 -3.37 -11.63 -0.03
N ILE A 82 -2.74 -11.01 -1.03
CA ILE A 82 -2.69 -11.54 -2.41
C ILE A 82 -1.96 -12.89 -2.44
N VAL A 83 -0.84 -13.04 -1.72
CA VAL A 83 -0.12 -14.33 -1.60
C VAL A 83 -1.02 -15.38 -0.98
N VAL A 84 -1.70 -15.08 0.13
CA VAL A 84 -2.60 -16.00 0.82
C VAL A 84 -3.75 -16.44 -0.09
N ILE A 85 -4.35 -15.52 -0.84
CA ILE A 85 -5.35 -15.85 -1.85
C ILE A 85 -4.75 -16.79 -2.90
N GLY A 86 -3.53 -16.51 -3.39
CA GLY A 86 -2.83 -17.33 -4.38
C GLY A 86 -2.51 -18.74 -3.88
N LEU A 87 -2.22 -18.91 -2.59
CA LEU A 87 -1.96 -20.21 -1.95
C LEU A 87 -3.26 -20.99 -1.67
N SER A 88 -4.41 -20.31 -1.61
CA SER A 88 -5.69 -20.96 -1.34
C SER A 88 -6.10 -21.88 -2.50
N PRO A 89 -6.40 -23.17 -2.25
CA PRO A 89 -6.91 -24.07 -3.28
C PRO A 89 -8.24 -23.58 -3.89
N TRP A 90 -9.00 -22.81 -3.14
CA TRP A 90 -10.28 -22.25 -3.59
C TRP A 90 -10.13 -21.13 -4.62
N SER A 91 -8.99 -20.47 -4.70
CA SER A 91 -8.78 -19.37 -5.65
C SER A 91 -8.79 -19.82 -7.11
N ALA A 92 -8.49 -21.11 -7.38
CA ALA A 92 -8.60 -21.68 -8.72
C ALA A 92 -10.06 -21.82 -9.17
N GLN A 93 -10.95 -22.15 -8.24
CA GLN A 93 -12.35 -22.47 -8.49
C GLN A 93 -13.29 -21.25 -8.32
N ARG A 94 -12.87 -20.26 -7.51
CA ARG A 94 -13.70 -19.12 -7.14
C ARG A 94 -13.16 -17.83 -7.76
N LEU A 95 -13.81 -17.39 -8.83
CA LEU A 95 -13.47 -16.14 -9.52
C LEU A 95 -13.48 -14.93 -8.56
N GLY A 96 -14.38 -14.93 -7.57
CA GLY A 96 -14.50 -13.87 -6.58
C GLY A 96 -13.20 -13.59 -5.82
N LEU A 97 -12.44 -14.63 -5.42
CA LEU A 97 -11.15 -14.46 -4.75
C LEU A 97 -10.10 -13.80 -5.65
N ARG A 98 -10.12 -14.11 -6.93
CA ARG A 98 -9.23 -13.48 -7.91
C ARG A 98 -9.58 -12.00 -8.12
N ILE A 99 -10.88 -11.68 -8.19
CA ILE A 99 -11.35 -10.30 -8.27
C ILE A 99 -10.91 -9.51 -7.03
N ALA A 100 -11.03 -10.09 -5.83
CA ALA A 100 -10.54 -9.47 -4.60
C ALA A 100 -9.04 -9.18 -4.65
N ALA A 101 -8.22 -10.12 -5.15
CA ALA A 101 -6.78 -9.92 -5.32
C ALA A 101 -6.46 -8.78 -6.30
N TYR A 102 -7.23 -8.61 -7.37
CA TYR A 102 -7.06 -7.48 -8.30
C TYR A 102 -7.40 -6.13 -7.62
N TRP A 103 -8.47 -6.08 -6.82
CA TRP A 103 -8.80 -4.89 -6.03
C TRP A 103 -7.69 -4.52 -5.04
N MET A 104 -7.09 -5.52 -4.39
CA MET A 104 -5.95 -5.30 -3.50
C MET A 104 -4.71 -4.81 -4.26
N ALA A 105 -4.42 -5.37 -5.43
CA ALA A 105 -3.32 -4.92 -6.27
C ALA A 105 -3.53 -3.47 -6.76
N ALA A 106 -4.74 -3.13 -7.21
CA ALA A 106 -5.10 -1.76 -7.56
C ALA A 106 -4.96 -0.81 -6.36
N GLY A 107 -5.41 -1.24 -5.18
CA GLY A 107 -5.24 -0.50 -3.93
C GLY A 107 -3.77 -0.22 -3.60
N ILE A 108 -2.88 -1.20 -3.75
CA ILE A 108 -1.42 -1.01 -3.55
C ILE A 108 -0.89 0.07 -4.50
N LEU A 109 -1.22 -0.02 -5.78
CA LEU A 109 -0.74 0.93 -6.79
C LEU A 109 -1.25 2.36 -6.52
N LEU A 110 -2.53 2.52 -6.20
CA LEU A 110 -3.13 3.83 -5.99
C LEU A 110 -2.80 4.41 -4.60
N PHE A 111 -2.86 3.61 -3.54
CA PHE A 111 -2.61 4.07 -2.17
C PHE A 111 -1.13 4.25 -1.90
N SER A 112 -0.37 3.14 -1.94
CA SER A 112 1.05 3.17 -1.61
C SER A 112 1.85 3.90 -2.69
N GLY A 113 1.57 3.64 -3.97
CA GLY A 113 2.17 4.37 -5.08
C GLY A 113 1.84 5.86 -5.05
N GLY A 114 0.60 6.24 -4.70
CA GLY A 114 0.20 7.63 -4.50
C GLY A 114 0.97 8.31 -3.38
N ILE A 115 1.14 7.65 -2.23
CA ILE A 115 1.94 8.16 -1.11
C ILE A 115 3.41 8.33 -1.51
N TYR A 116 4.02 7.33 -2.16
CA TYR A 116 5.39 7.43 -2.63
C TYR A 116 5.57 8.56 -3.64
N GLY A 117 4.58 8.74 -4.52
CA GLY A 117 4.56 9.85 -5.46
C GLY A 117 4.60 11.22 -4.76
N THR A 118 3.93 11.42 -3.63
CA THR A 118 3.99 12.70 -2.88
C THR A 118 5.36 13.03 -2.32
N VAL A 119 6.23 12.02 -2.18
CA VAL A 119 7.60 12.18 -1.65
C VAL A 119 8.59 12.39 -2.77
N PHE A 120 8.51 11.60 -3.84
CA PHE A 120 9.53 11.55 -4.87
C PHE A 120 9.21 12.40 -6.12
N THR A 121 7.97 12.91 -6.24
CA THR A 121 7.58 13.72 -7.39
C THR A 121 7.01 15.07 -6.95
N THR A 122 7.02 16.02 -7.87
CA THR A 122 6.37 17.33 -7.70
C THR A 122 4.86 17.30 -8.03
N TYR A 123 4.39 16.19 -8.61
CA TYR A 123 2.99 16.04 -8.98
C TYR A 123 2.11 15.80 -7.74
N PRO A 124 0.90 16.39 -7.69
CA PRO A 124 -0.02 16.25 -6.57
C PRO A 124 -0.70 14.87 -6.59
N THR A 125 0.03 13.81 -6.23
CA THR A 125 -0.50 12.43 -6.24
C THR A 125 -1.39 12.11 -5.04
N HIS A 126 -1.51 13.01 -4.06
CA HIS A 126 -2.30 12.79 -2.84
C HIS A 126 -3.79 12.56 -3.11
N TRP A 127 -4.35 13.07 -4.20
CA TRP A 127 -5.76 12.91 -4.54
C TRP A 127 -6.13 11.49 -4.97
N ILE A 128 -5.18 10.67 -5.45
CA ILE A 128 -5.43 9.28 -5.83
C ILE A 128 -5.43 8.33 -4.62
N VAL A 129 -4.80 8.71 -3.51
CA VAL A 129 -4.66 7.88 -2.30
C VAL A 129 -6.01 7.42 -1.73
N PRO A 130 -7.07 8.27 -1.61
CA PRO A 130 -8.37 7.83 -1.10
C PRO A 130 -9.01 6.73 -1.96
N PHE A 131 -8.83 6.76 -3.28
CA PHE A 131 -9.34 5.72 -4.19
C PHE A 131 -8.63 4.39 -3.96
N GLY A 132 -7.32 4.42 -3.65
CA GLY A 132 -6.59 3.23 -3.26
C GLY A 132 -7.09 2.63 -1.96
N GLY A 133 -7.40 3.47 -0.95
CA GLY A 133 -8.03 3.04 0.30
C GLY A 133 -9.40 2.38 0.06
N LEU A 134 -10.23 2.97 -0.81
CA LEU A 134 -11.51 2.38 -1.19
C LEU A 134 -11.34 1.03 -1.90
N ALA A 135 -10.34 0.90 -2.78
CA ALA A 135 -10.04 -0.36 -3.45
C ALA A 135 -9.69 -1.48 -2.45
N PHE A 136 -8.95 -1.17 -1.39
CA PHE A 136 -8.70 -2.12 -0.31
C PHE A 136 -9.98 -2.57 0.39
N ILE A 137 -10.85 -1.62 0.75
CA ILE A 137 -12.14 -1.94 1.39
C ILE A 137 -12.97 -2.85 0.49
N VAL A 138 -13.08 -2.53 -0.79
CA VAL A 138 -13.80 -3.36 -1.78
C VAL A 138 -13.18 -4.76 -1.85
N GLY A 139 -11.85 -4.87 -1.89
CA GLY A 139 -11.14 -6.15 -1.91
C GLY A 139 -11.49 -7.04 -0.71
N TRP A 140 -11.49 -6.49 0.50
CA TRP A 140 -11.84 -7.22 1.73
C TRP A 140 -13.31 -7.63 1.77
N LEU A 141 -14.22 -6.71 1.41
CA LEU A 141 -15.65 -7.03 1.33
C LEU A 141 -15.91 -8.12 0.29
N TRP A 142 -15.20 -8.10 -0.83
CA TRP A 142 -15.34 -9.12 -1.87
C TRP A 142 -14.90 -10.51 -1.42
N ILE A 143 -13.83 -10.61 -0.61
CA ILE A 143 -13.45 -11.87 0.04
C ILE A 143 -14.59 -12.38 0.92
N GLY A 144 -15.11 -11.52 1.81
CA GLY A 144 -16.21 -11.88 2.71
C GLY A 144 -17.44 -12.37 1.96
N LEU A 145 -17.91 -11.62 0.96
CA LEU A 145 -19.04 -11.98 0.11
C LEU A 145 -18.80 -13.32 -0.61
N THR A 146 -17.61 -13.52 -1.17
CA THR A 146 -17.27 -14.77 -1.85
C THR A 146 -17.35 -15.96 -0.91
N MET A 147 -16.92 -15.81 0.35
CA MET A 147 -17.00 -16.89 1.34
C MET A 147 -18.43 -17.18 1.77
N VAL A 148 -19.26 -16.15 1.95
CA VAL A 148 -20.68 -16.31 2.36
C VAL A 148 -21.50 -16.99 1.27
N PHE A 149 -21.37 -16.56 0.01
CA PHE A 149 -22.20 -17.09 -1.07
C PHE A 149 -21.73 -18.45 -1.62
N TYR A 150 -20.49 -18.87 -1.30
CA TYR A 150 -19.94 -20.14 -1.73
C TYR A 150 -19.68 -21.11 -0.56
N ALA A 151 -20.34 -20.91 0.60
CA ALA A 151 -20.36 -21.92 1.64
C ALA A 151 -21.12 -23.14 1.11
N GLU A 152 -20.39 -24.15 0.63
CA GLU A 152 -21.03 -25.44 0.36
C GLU A 152 -21.53 -26.02 1.67
N PRO A 153 -22.76 -26.60 1.70
CA PRO A 153 -23.18 -27.37 2.86
C PRO A 153 -22.17 -28.52 3.04
N MET A 154 -21.59 -28.62 4.22
CA MET A 154 -20.76 -29.77 4.56
C MET A 154 -21.59 -31.03 4.38
N HIS A 155 -21.24 -31.84 3.40
CA HIS A 155 -21.79 -33.19 3.27
C HIS A 155 -21.35 -34.00 4.49
N VAL A 156 -22.22 -34.08 5.49
CA VAL A 156 -22.10 -34.95 6.67
C VAL A 156 -22.43 -36.39 6.28
N ASN A 157 -21.88 -36.90 5.21
CA ASN A 157 -22.22 -38.23 4.69
C ASN A 157 -21.03 -39.20 4.62
N GLU A 158 -20.09 -39.11 5.55
CA GLU A 158 -19.08 -40.19 5.67
C GLU A 158 -18.87 -40.67 7.11
N LEU A 159 -19.94 -40.87 7.87
CA LEU A 159 -19.92 -41.63 9.12
C LEU A 159 -21.12 -42.57 9.19
N SER A 160 -21.23 -43.51 8.23
CA SER A 160 -22.08 -44.67 8.37
C SER A 160 -21.35 -45.92 7.86
#